data_94165b8fe8baec92138191b7681bf217
#
_entry.id   94165b8fe8baec92138191b7681bf217
#
_cell.length_a   1.000
_cell.length_b   1.000
_cell.length_c   1.000
_cell.angle_alpha   90.00
_cell.angle_beta   90.00
_cell.angle_gamma   90.00
#
_symmetry.space_group_name_H-M   'P 1'
#
loop_
_entity.id
_entity.type
_entity.pdbx_description
1 polymer ?
#
loop_
_entity_poly.entity_id
_entity_poly.type
_entity_poly.pdbx_seq_one_letter_code
_entity_poly.pdbx_strand_id
1 'polypeptide(L)'
;QKGGAVHIHCRLAKSPHDISAIRVTMGECDALIGGDLVVSSGSKCLNLTANGRTKAVVNSDQIVTGEFTRNTDFTIPNDQLIVSMEARLKEGLSLLNSSKIATKLMGDSIYSNMIILGASWQKGLLPLSHKAISHAIKLNGAFVEQNLRAFEIGRWSALFPDDANQIISNSIVHLKKSLSDRIDYRIKHLEAYQGNSLSKKFV
;
A
#
# COMPACT_ATOMS: atom_id res chain seq x y z
N GLN A 1 5.26 11.96 10.72
CA GLN A 1 6.21 11.16 9.91
C GLN A 1 7.44 12.01 9.60
N LYS A 2 8.63 11.46 9.87
CA LYS A 2 9.91 12.15 9.58
C LYS A 2 10.59 11.63 8.31
N GLY A 3 9.90 10.85 7.47
CA GLY A 3 10.36 10.38 6.17
C GLY A 3 11.48 9.33 6.17
N GLY A 4 11.77 8.69 7.32
CA GLY A 4 12.76 7.63 7.42
C GLY A 4 12.19 6.25 7.12
N ALA A 5 13.03 5.33 6.61
CA ALA A 5 12.68 3.93 6.43
C ALA A 5 12.42 3.26 7.78
N VAL A 6 11.30 2.54 7.88
CA VAL A 6 10.91 1.80 9.08
C VAL A 6 10.89 0.31 8.78
N HIS A 7 11.52 -0.48 9.64
CA HIS A 7 11.54 -1.93 9.59
C HIS A 7 11.07 -2.49 10.91
N ILE A 8 10.13 -3.44 10.86
CA ILE A 8 9.62 -4.17 12.02
C ILE A 8 9.95 -5.64 11.85
N HIS A 9 10.57 -6.25 12.86
CA HIS A 9 10.83 -7.67 12.88
C HIS A 9 9.85 -8.33 13.85
N CYS A 10 9.06 -9.29 13.34
CA CYS A 10 8.14 -10.10 14.12
C CYS A 10 8.61 -11.56 14.08
N ARG A 11 8.75 -12.20 15.23
CA ARG A 11 8.98 -13.64 15.34
C ARG A 11 7.80 -14.28 16.05
N LEU A 12 7.26 -15.31 15.44
CA LEU A 12 6.13 -16.06 15.95
C LEU A 12 6.57 -17.52 16.14
N ALA A 13 6.35 -18.07 17.32
CA ALA A 13 6.66 -19.47 17.65
C ALA A 13 5.58 -20.06 18.55
N LYS A 14 5.52 -21.39 18.65
CA LYS A 14 4.59 -22.09 19.53
C LYS A 14 4.95 -21.89 21.01
N SER A 15 6.24 -21.77 21.30
CA SER A 15 6.75 -21.52 22.64
C SER A 15 7.72 -20.33 22.64
N PRO A 16 7.74 -19.50 23.70
CA PRO A 16 8.73 -18.43 23.85
C PRO A 16 10.19 -18.92 23.79
N HIS A 17 10.44 -20.15 24.22
CA HIS A 17 11.79 -20.78 24.20
C HIS A 17 12.30 -21.04 22.78
N ASP A 18 11.41 -21.09 21.78
CA ASP A 18 11.77 -21.29 20.36
C ASP A 18 12.22 -19.98 19.71
N ILE A 19 12.10 -18.85 20.42
CA ILE A 19 12.51 -17.54 19.92
C ILE A 19 13.91 -17.22 20.49
N SER A 20 14.95 -17.55 19.72
CA SER A 20 16.35 -17.38 20.13
C SER A 20 16.91 -15.98 19.87
N ALA A 21 16.27 -15.18 19.03
CA ALA A 21 16.74 -13.85 18.66
C ALA A 21 15.58 -12.88 18.41
N ILE A 22 15.80 -11.60 18.72
CA ILE A 22 14.80 -10.53 18.52
C ILE A 22 14.66 -10.17 17.03
N ARG A 23 15.76 -10.24 16.27
CA ARG A 23 15.79 -9.87 14.86
C ARG A 23 15.80 -11.11 13.97
N VAL A 24 15.15 -10.99 12.82
CA VAL A 24 15.28 -11.95 11.73
C VAL A 24 16.69 -11.83 11.16
N THR A 25 17.38 -12.94 11.00
CA THR A 25 18.73 -13.01 10.44
C THR A 25 18.70 -13.11 8.91
N MET A 26 19.86 -12.96 8.28
CA MET A 26 19.98 -13.03 6.82
C MET A 26 19.46 -14.36 6.28
N GLY A 27 18.58 -14.29 5.29
CA GLY A 27 18.00 -15.46 4.63
C GLY A 27 16.96 -16.23 5.47
N GLU A 28 16.57 -15.74 6.64
CA GLU A 28 15.62 -16.44 7.53
C GLU A 28 14.19 -15.86 7.51
N CYS A 29 13.93 -14.86 6.70
CA CYS A 29 12.61 -14.27 6.59
C CYS A 29 11.65 -15.25 5.89
N ASP A 30 10.56 -15.62 6.55
CA ASP A 30 9.49 -16.43 5.96
C ASP A 30 8.47 -15.55 5.20
N ALA A 31 8.16 -14.38 5.76
CA ALA A 31 7.16 -13.46 5.22
C ALA A 31 7.67 -12.00 5.22
N LEU A 32 7.57 -11.31 4.09
CA LEU A 32 7.82 -9.90 3.94
C LEU A 32 6.51 -9.17 3.60
N ILE A 33 6.10 -8.25 4.46
CA ILE A 33 4.93 -7.40 4.23
C ILE A 33 5.44 -5.97 4.04
N GLY A 34 5.35 -5.47 2.81
CA GLY A 34 5.92 -4.18 2.41
C GLY A 34 4.86 -3.10 2.23
N GLY A 35 4.90 -2.06 3.07
CA GLY A 35 4.03 -0.88 2.93
C GLY A 35 4.42 0.03 1.76
N ASP A 36 5.68 -0.04 1.31
CA ASP A 36 6.18 0.66 0.13
C ASP A 36 7.28 -0.15 -0.58
N LEU A 37 7.48 0.16 -1.86
CA LEU A 37 8.41 -0.54 -2.71
C LEU A 37 9.87 -0.21 -2.38
N VAL A 38 10.18 1.05 -2.07
CA VAL A 38 11.54 1.55 -1.90
C VAL A 38 12.21 0.90 -0.68
N VAL A 39 11.51 0.90 0.46
CA VAL A 39 12.02 0.27 1.69
C VAL A 39 12.09 -1.24 1.54
N SER A 40 11.08 -1.84 0.90
CA SER A 40 11.01 -3.30 0.73
C SER A 40 12.10 -3.86 -0.19
N SER A 41 12.46 -3.11 -1.25
CA SER A 41 13.54 -3.48 -2.19
C SER A 41 14.94 -3.11 -1.70
N GLY A 42 15.04 -2.36 -0.61
CA GLY A 42 16.32 -1.97 -0.04
C GLY A 42 17.14 -3.17 0.45
N SER A 43 18.46 -3.06 0.38
CA SER A 43 19.39 -4.15 0.76
C SER A 43 19.15 -4.70 2.17
N LYS A 44 18.73 -3.83 3.11
CA LYS A 44 18.40 -4.26 4.48
C LYS A 44 17.25 -5.25 4.54
N CYS A 45 16.22 -5.10 3.69
CA CYS A 45 15.11 -6.05 3.59
C CYS A 45 15.49 -7.26 2.75
N LEU A 46 16.06 -7.04 1.55
CA LEU A 46 16.38 -8.15 0.63
C LEU A 46 17.38 -9.12 1.21
N ASN A 47 18.35 -8.66 2.01
CA ASN A 47 19.29 -9.56 2.66
C ASN A 47 18.65 -10.52 3.68
N LEU A 48 17.50 -10.17 4.23
CA LEU A 48 16.75 -11.04 5.13
C LEU A 48 16.01 -12.14 4.38
N THR A 49 15.73 -11.95 3.09
CA THR A 49 14.94 -12.86 2.28
C THR A 49 15.79 -13.99 1.69
N ALA A 50 15.15 -15.13 1.42
CA ALA A 50 15.73 -16.26 0.73
C ALA A 50 14.79 -16.77 -0.37
N ASN A 51 15.36 -17.10 -1.53
CA ASN A 51 14.64 -17.70 -2.63
C ASN A 51 14.05 -19.06 -2.21
N GLY A 52 12.80 -19.33 -2.60
CA GLY A 52 12.08 -20.57 -2.28
C GLY A 52 11.53 -20.64 -0.84
N ARG A 53 11.95 -19.73 0.05
CA ARG A 53 11.46 -19.63 1.43
C ARG A 53 10.55 -18.43 1.62
N THR A 54 11.04 -17.24 1.31
CA THR A 54 10.35 -15.99 1.60
C THR A 54 9.19 -15.78 0.63
N LYS A 55 8.00 -15.55 1.18
CA LYS A 55 6.86 -15.01 0.44
C LYS A 55 6.69 -13.54 0.79
N ALA A 56 6.38 -12.71 -0.21
CA ALA A 56 6.25 -11.28 -0.03
C ALA A 56 4.95 -10.74 -0.64
N VAL A 57 4.30 -9.82 0.09
CA VAL A 57 3.26 -8.96 -0.45
C VAL A 57 3.71 -7.52 -0.25
N VAL A 58 3.83 -6.76 -1.33
CA VAL A 58 4.42 -5.41 -1.30
C VAL A 58 3.52 -4.44 -2.05
N ASN A 59 3.30 -3.28 -1.45
CA ASN A 59 2.66 -2.17 -2.12
C ASN A 59 3.56 -1.65 -3.24
N SER A 60 3.08 -1.75 -4.48
CA SER A 60 3.81 -1.28 -5.66
C SER A 60 3.65 0.22 -5.93
N ASP A 61 2.91 0.94 -5.07
CA ASP A 61 2.74 2.38 -5.23
C ASP A 61 4.03 3.14 -4.97
N GLN A 62 4.19 4.25 -5.69
CA GLN A 62 5.36 5.13 -5.59
C GLN A 62 5.16 6.08 -4.44
N ILE A 63 5.85 5.86 -3.33
CA ILE A 63 5.92 6.84 -2.27
C ILE A 63 7.19 7.67 -2.47
N VAL A 64 7.00 8.94 -2.75
CA VAL A 64 8.11 9.89 -2.91
C VAL A 64 8.87 9.99 -1.59
N THR A 65 10.16 9.64 -1.63
CA THR A 65 11.04 9.70 -0.46
C THR A 65 11.57 11.13 -0.24
N GLY A 66 12.14 11.39 0.95
CA GLY A 66 12.74 12.70 1.26
C GLY A 66 13.89 13.15 0.34
N GLU A 67 14.41 12.28 -0.51
CA GLU A 67 15.41 12.65 -1.52
C GLU A 67 14.85 13.55 -2.63
N PHE A 68 13.57 13.44 -2.93
CA PHE A 68 12.89 14.34 -3.87
C PHE A 68 12.95 15.81 -3.42
N THR A 69 13.02 16.08 -2.13
CA THR A 69 13.16 17.45 -1.62
C THR A 69 14.54 18.03 -1.85
N ARG A 70 15.53 17.18 -2.08
CA ARG A 70 16.94 17.60 -2.36
C ARG A 70 17.25 17.64 -3.84
N ASN A 71 16.59 16.81 -4.63
CA ASN A 71 16.75 16.72 -6.07
C ASN A 71 15.37 16.56 -6.73
N THR A 72 14.87 17.64 -7.33
CA THR A 72 13.55 17.68 -7.98
C THR A 72 13.47 16.82 -9.25
N ASP A 73 14.63 16.49 -9.85
CA ASP A 73 14.73 15.65 -11.04
C ASP A 73 14.93 14.16 -10.70
N PHE A 74 14.92 13.83 -9.39
CA PHE A 74 15.08 12.45 -8.93
C PHE A 74 13.83 11.62 -9.29
N THR A 75 13.98 10.72 -10.22
CA THR A 75 12.99 9.67 -10.55
C THR A 75 13.37 8.39 -9.85
N ILE A 76 12.43 7.82 -9.07
CA ILE A 76 12.63 6.51 -8.45
C ILE A 76 12.63 5.47 -9.57
N PRO A 77 13.70 4.66 -9.74
CA PRO A 77 13.77 3.64 -10.78
C PRO A 77 12.93 2.42 -10.40
N ASN A 78 11.61 2.56 -10.36
CA ASN A 78 10.70 1.52 -9.89
C ASN A 78 10.87 0.20 -10.60
N ASP A 79 11.06 0.23 -11.92
CA ASP A 79 11.26 -0.99 -12.70
C ASP A 79 12.50 -1.77 -12.23
N GLN A 80 13.58 -1.05 -11.89
CA GLN A 80 14.78 -1.68 -11.34
C GLN A 80 14.56 -2.23 -9.94
N LEU A 81 13.76 -1.56 -9.11
CA LEU A 81 13.40 -2.03 -7.77
C LEU A 81 12.56 -3.30 -7.86
N ILE A 82 11.57 -3.34 -8.74
CA ILE A 82 10.75 -4.53 -9.01
C ILE A 82 11.62 -5.68 -9.50
N VAL A 83 12.45 -5.45 -10.52
CA VAL A 83 13.37 -6.47 -11.07
C VAL A 83 14.28 -7.04 -9.99
N SER A 84 14.81 -6.21 -9.09
CA SER A 84 15.67 -6.68 -7.99
C SER A 84 14.92 -7.57 -7.01
N MET A 85 13.66 -7.26 -6.71
CA MET A 85 12.80 -8.09 -5.88
C MET A 85 12.40 -9.39 -6.56
N GLU A 86 12.03 -9.34 -7.85
CA GLU A 86 11.70 -10.51 -8.66
C GLU A 86 12.89 -11.47 -8.78
N ALA A 87 14.08 -10.94 -9.01
CA ALA A 87 15.31 -11.74 -9.05
C ALA A 87 15.58 -12.48 -7.73
N ARG A 88 15.27 -11.83 -6.61
CA ARG A 88 15.51 -12.39 -5.27
C ARG A 88 14.42 -13.34 -4.80
N LEU A 89 13.14 -13.01 -5.04
CA LEU A 89 11.97 -13.70 -4.48
C LEU A 89 11.27 -14.61 -5.49
N LYS A 90 11.46 -14.37 -6.78
CA LYS A 90 10.82 -15.11 -7.88
C LYS A 90 9.31 -15.23 -7.66
N GLU A 91 8.77 -16.45 -7.69
CA GLU A 91 7.34 -16.75 -7.52
C GLU A 91 6.81 -16.38 -6.11
N GLY A 92 7.69 -16.12 -5.16
CA GLY A 92 7.32 -15.68 -3.81
C GLY A 92 6.85 -14.23 -3.73
N LEU A 93 7.05 -13.41 -4.78
CA LEU A 93 6.67 -12.00 -4.79
C LEU A 93 5.23 -11.81 -5.28
N SER A 94 4.46 -11.02 -4.54
CA SER A 94 3.15 -10.52 -4.95
C SER A 94 3.14 -9.00 -4.82
N LEU A 95 2.98 -8.30 -5.94
CA LEU A 95 2.85 -6.85 -5.97
C LEU A 95 1.38 -6.45 -6.00
N LEU A 96 1.00 -5.46 -5.19
CA LEU A 96 -0.35 -4.94 -5.11
C LEU A 96 -0.31 -3.42 -4.96
N ASN A 97 -0.94 -2.67 -5.85
CA ASN A 97 -1.06 -1.23 -5.68
C ASN A 97 -2.17 -0.88 -4.68
N SER A 98 -1.90 -1.15 -3.40
CA SER A 98 -2.87 -0.96 -2.32
C SER A 98 -3.27 0.50 -2.11
N SER A 99 -2.39 1.45 -2.37
CA SER A 99 -2.69 2.88 -2.26
C SER A 99 -3.73 3.32 -3.28
N LYS A 100 -3.60 2.88 -4.54
CA LYS A 100 -4.60 3.18 -5.57
C LYS A 100 -5.92 2.47 -5.30
N ILE A 101 -5.89 1.22 -4.86
CA ILE A 101 -7.10 0.48 -4.46
C ILE A 101 -7.80 1.20 -3.31
N ALA A 102 -7.06 1.59 -2.26
CA ALA A 102 -7.60 2.34 -1.13
C ALA A 102 -8.26 3.64 -1.58
N THR A 103 -7.58 4.44 -2.39
CA THR A 103 -8.12 5.70 -2.90
C THR A 103 -9.38 5.48 -3.74
N LYS A 104 -9.40 4.45 -4.59
CA LYS A 104 -10.56 4.17 -5.47
C LYS A 104 -11.78 3.62 -4.72
N LEU A 105 -11.58 2.69 -3.79
CA LEU A 105 -12.67 1.97 -3.13
C LEU A 105 -13.06 2.55 -1.76
N MET A 106 -12.13 3.27 -1.11
CA MET A 106 -12.32 3.80 0.23
C MET A 106 -12.24 5.34 0.29
N GLY A 107 -11.79 5.99 -0.80
CA GLY A 107 -11.65 7.44 -0.88
C GLY A 107 -10.35 8.01 -0.32
N ASP A 108 -9.54 7.21 0.39
CA ASP A 108 -8.30 7.67 1.02
C ASP A 108 -7.23 6.55 1.00
N SER A 109 -5.99 6.93 0.71
CA SER A 109 -4.83 6.03 0.72
C SER A 109 -4.40 5.57 2.12
N ILE A 110 -4.90 6.18 3.19
CA ILE A 110 -4.59 5.82 4.59
C ILE A 110 -4.92 4.35 4.89
N TYR A 111 -5.88 3.78 4.18
CA TYR A 111 -6.31 2.38 4.34
C TYR A 111 -5.40 1.38 3.62
N SER A 112 -4.38 1.82 2.87
CA SER A 112 -3.46 0.96 2.11
C SER A 112 -2.78 -0.10 2.98
N ASN A 113 -2.41 0.25 4.23
CA ASN A 113 -1.77 -0.67 5.16
C ASN A 113 -2.69 -1.86 5.54
N MET A 114 -3.97 -1.60 5.74
CA MET A 114 -4.94 -2.66 6.06
C MET A 114 -5.25 -3.52 4.84
N ILE A 115 -5.23 -2.97 3.64
CA ILE A 115 -5.36 -3.71 2.38
C ILE A 115 -4.16 -4.64 2.19
N ILE A 116 -2.93 -4.16 2.39
CA ILE A 116 -1.72 -5.00 2.33
C ILE A 116 -1.77 -6.11 3.40
N LEU A 117 -2.21 -5.80 4.60
CA LEU A 117 -2.37 -6.79 5.67
C LEU A 117 -3.37 -7.89 5.28
N GLY A 118 -4.52 -7.50 4.71
CA GLY A 118 -5.55 -8.43 4.23
C GLY A 118 -5.05 -9.33 3.10
N ALA A 119 -4.34 -8.75 2.11
CA ALA A 119 -3.71 -9.49 1.02
C ALA A 119 -2.65 -10.47 1.54
N SER A 120 -1.81 -10.04 2.47
CA SER A 120 -0.79 -10.86 3.10
C SER A 120 -1.39 -12.04 3.87
N TRP A 121 -2.47 -11.79 4.61
CA TRP A 121 -3.18 -12.85 5.32
C TRP A 121 -3.78 -13.86 4.35
N GLN A 122 -4.43 -13.41 3.28
CA GLN A 122 -5.04 -14.27 2.27
C GLN A 122 -4.00 -15.13 1.53
N LYS A 123 -2.79 -14.62 1.36
CA LYS A 123 -1.64 -15.37 0.80
C LYS A 123 -0.98 -16.31 1.82
N GLY A 124 -1.47 -16.37 3.06
CA GLY A 124 -0.96 -17.26 4.10
C GLY A 124 0.35 -16.81 4.76
N LEU A 125 0.67 -15.51 4.70
CA LEU A 125 1.89 -14.96 5.30
C LEU A 125 1.76 -14.77 6.82
N LEU A 126 0.55 -14.77 7.35
CA LEU A 126 0.27 -14.53 8.77
C LEU A 126 -0.38 -15.78 9.37
N PRO A 127 0.25 -16.44 10.35
CA PRO A 127 -0.28 -17.65 11.02
C PRO A 127 -1.31 -17.26 12.10
N LEU A 128 -2.26 -16.40 11.75
CA LEU A 128 -3.32 -15.91 12.64
C LEU A 128 -4.68 -16.22 12.06
N SER A 129 -5.68 -16.50 12.91
CA SER A 129 -7.03 -16.66 12.42
C SER A 129 -7.65 -15.32 12.02
N HIS A 130 -8.57 -15.36 11.06
CA HIS A 130 -9.38 -14.18 10.68
C HIS A 130 -10.06 -13.54 11.90
N LYS A 131 -10.59 -14.37 12.79
CA LYS A 131 -11.26 -13.92 14.03
C LYS A 131 -10.29 -13.14 14.94
N ALA A 132 -9.03 -13.60 15.05
CA ALA A 132 -8.02 -12.93 15.87
C ALA A 132 -7.67 -11.55 15.30
N ILE A 133 -7.45 -11.44 13.98
CA ILE A 133 -7.16 -10.16 13.34
C ILE A 133 -8.35 -9.21 13.44
N SER A 134 -9.57 -9.68 13.15
CA SER A 134 -10.77 -8.85 13.27
C SER A 134 -10.99 -8.37 14.71
N HIS A 135 -10.68 -9.20 15.70
CA HIS A 135 -10.76 -8.81 17.10
C HIS A 135 -9.70 -7.75 17.46
N ALA A 136 -8.47 -7.90 16.99
CA ALA A 136 -7.41 -6.92 17.19
C ALA A 136 -7.76 -5.55 16.57
N ILE A 137 -8.36 -5.53 15.37
CA ILE A 137 -8.85 -4.30 14.74
C ILE A 137 -9.92 -3.63 15.61
N LYS A 138 -10.86 -4.41 16.16
CA LYS A 138 -11.90 -3.91 17.06
C LYS A 138 -11.32 -3.34 18.36
N LEU A 139 -10.34 -4.03 18.95
CA LEU A 139 -9.65 -3.57 20.17
C LEU A 139 -8.87 -2.27 19.96
N ASN A 140 -8.31 -2.07 18.77
CA ASN A 140 -7.60 -0.83 18.43
C ASN A 140 -8.53 0.40 18.44
N GLY A 141 -9.82 0.22 18.20
CA GLY A 141 -10.87 1.23 18.36
C GLY A 141 -10.90 2.34 17.32
N ALA A 142 -9.86 2.51 16.49
CA ALA A 142 -9.78 3.56 15.50
C ALA A 142 -10.38 3.10 14.16
N PHE A 143 -11.40 3.83 13.67
CA PHE A 143 -12.04 3.58 12.35
C PHE A 143 -12.31 2.09 12.08
N VAL A 144 -12.89 1.40 13.06
CA VAL A 144 -13.01 -0.06 13.11
C VAL A 144 -13.66 -0.63 11.85
N GLU A 145 -14.82 -0.10 11.45
CA GLU A 145 -15.55 -0.60 10.27
C GLU A 145 -14.78 -0.41 8.98
N GLN A 146 -14.15 0.76 8.82
CA GLN A 146 -13.34 1.08 7.63
C GLN A 146 -12.10 0.18 7.56
N ASN A 147 -11.43 -0.06 8.68
CA ASN A 147 -10.26 -0.94 8.73
C ASN A 147 -10.62 -2.40 8.49
N LEU A 148 -11.75 -2.88 9.00
CA LEU A 148 -12.27 -4.21 8.66
C LEU A 148 -12.58 -4.32 7.17
N ARG A 149 -13.28 -3.32 6.60
CA ARG A 149 -13.58 -3.27 5.17
C ARG A 149 -12.31 -3.25 4.33
N ALA A 150 -11.32 -2.44 4.70
CA ALA A 150 -10.03 -2.38 4.01
C ALA A 150 -9.29 -3.72 4.04
N PHE A 151 -9.31 -4.41 5.18
CA PHE A 151 -8.75 -5.76 5.30
C PHE A 151 -9.44 -6.75 4.35
N GLU A 152 -10.78 -6.73 4.27
CA GLU A 152 -11.53 -7.60 3.35
C GLU A 152 -11.27 -7.24 1.87
N ILE A 153 -11.14 -5.97 1.53
CA ILE A 153 -10.73 -5.53 0.19
C ILE A 153 -9.34 -6.10 -0.15
N GLY A 154 -8.42 -6.10 0.79
CA GLY A 154 -7.08 -6.68 0.59
C GLY A 154 -7.14 -8.18 0.32
N ARG A 155 -7.95 -8.91 1.06
CA ARG A 155 -8.20 -10.35 0.83
C ARG A 155 -8.76 -10.60 -0.56
N TRP A 156 -9.79 -9.83 -0.93
CA TRP A 156 -10.39 -9.91 -2.25
C TRP A 156 -9.39 -9.61 -3.36
N SER A 157 -8.58 -8.57 -3.22
CA SER A 157 -7.56 -8.20 -4.21
C SER A 157 -6.50 -9.28 -4.41
N ALA A 158 -6.19 -10.06 -3.37
CA ALA A 158 -5.25 -11.18 -3.46
C ALA A 158 -5.84 -12.41 -4.18
N LEU A 159 -7.16 -12.59 -4.11
CA LEU A 159 -7.88 -13.66 -4.80
C LEU A 159 -8.19 -13.33 -6.25
N PHE A 160 -8.49 -12.06 -6.53
CA PHE A 160 -8.92 -11.55 -7.83
C PHE A 160 -8.01 -10.40 -8.31
N PRO A 161 -6.73 -10.67 -8.59
CA PRO A 161 -5.76 -9.63 -8.93
C PRO A 161 -6.11 -8.90 -10.23
N ASP A 162 -6.70 -9.57 -11.21
CA ASP A 162 -7.09 -8.95 -12.48
C ASP A 162 -8.22 -7.95 -12.29
N ASP A 163 -9.23 -8.28 -11.48
CA ASP A 163 -10.32 -7.37 -11.16
C ASP A 163 -9.80 -6.15 -10.36
N ALA A 164 -8.89 -6.39 -9.42
CA ALA A 164 -8.25 -5.31 -8.67
C ALA A 164 -7.45 -4.36 -9.59
N ASN A 165 -6.73 -4.91 -10.57
CA ASN A 165 -6.01 -4.12 -11.57
C ASN A 165 -6.96 -3.37 -12.51
N GLN A 166 -8.11 -3.95 -12.88
CA GLN A 166 -9.14 -3.26 -13.66
C GLN A 166 -9.70 -2.04 -12.91
N ILE A 167 -9.94 -2.14 -11.61
CA ILE A 167 -10.38 -1.00 -10.79
C ILE A 167 -9.34 0.12 -10.79
N ILE A 168 -8.06 -0.22 -10.74
CA ILE A 168 -6.97 0.75 -10.81
C ILE A 168 -6.89 1.40 -12.19
N SER A 169 -7.00 0.60 -13.27
CA SER A 169 -6.85 1.03 -14.66
C SER A 169 -8.10 1.74 -15.18
N ASN A 170 -9.27 1.40 -14.69
CA ASN A 170 -10.50 2.15 -14.91
C ASN A 170 -10.40 3.51 -14.18
N SER A 171 -9.39 4.26 -14.55
CA SER A 171 -9.43 5.70 -14.37
C SER A 171 -10.76 6.14 -14.97
N ILE A 172 -11.59 6.85 -14.21
CA ILE A 172 -12.63 7.67 -14.78
C ILE A 172 -11.95 8.34 -15.98
N VAL A 173 -12.37 7.98 -17.18
CA VAL A 173 -12.04 8.76 -18.35
C VAL A 173 -12.60 10.14 -17.98
N HIS A 174 -11.74 11.00 -17.43
CA HIS A 174 -12.01 12.41 -17.47
C HIS A 174 -12.03 12.70 -18.97
N LEU A 175 -13.22 12.58 -19.56
CA LEU A 175 -13.51 13.20 -20.82
C LEU A 175 -12.78 14.53 -20.74
N LYS A 176 -11.83 14.76 -21.66
CA LYS A 176 -11.06 16.01 -21.67
C LYS A 176 -12.10 17.11 -21.63
N LYS A 177 -12.46 17.56 -20.42
CA LYS A 177 -13.43 18.64 -20.26
C LYS A 177 -12.84 19.79 -21.01
N SER A 178 -13.59 20.34 -21.94
CA SER A 178 -13.20 21.54 -22.67
C SER A 178 -12.79 22.62 -21.66
N LEU A 179 -12.04 23.63 -22.09
CA LEU A 179 -11.71 24.74 -21.21
C LEU A 179 -12.98 25.35 -20.61
N SER A 180 -14.05 25.48 -21.44
CA SER A 180 -15.37 25.93 -21.00
C SER A 180 -15.94 25.07 -19.86
N ASP A 181 -15.96 23.74 -20.00
CA ASP A 181 -16.46 22.83 -18.95
C ASP A 181 -15.68 22.95 -17.63
N ARG A 182 -14.37 23.23 -17.72
CA ARG A 182 -13.52 23.44 -16.53
C ARG A 182 -13.83 24.78 -15.87
N ILE A 183 -14.08 25.82 -16.64
CA ILE A 183 -14.46 27.14 -16.14
C ILE A 183 -15.83 27.04 -15.47
N ASP A 184 -16.83 26.44 -16.11
CA ASP A 184 -18.17 26.25 -15.56
C ASP A 184 -18.18 25.46 -14.26
N TYR A 185 -17.37 24.41 -14.20
CA TYR A 185 -17.18 23.64 -12.95
C TYR A 185 -16.62 24.52 -11.82
N ARG A 186 -15.61 25.35 -12.12
CA ARG A 186 -15.01 26.26 -11.13
C ARG A 186 -15.98 27.36 -10.70
N ILE A 187 -16.75 27.91 -11.62
CA ILE A 187 -17.80 28.94 -11.33
C ILE A 187 -18.79 28.37 -10.32
N LYS A 188 -19.36 27.19 -10.59
CA LYS A 188 -20.29 26.51 -9.67
C LYS A 188 -19.69 26.26 -8.29
N HIS A 189 -18.42 25.89 -8.24
CA HIS A 189 -17.71 25.64 -6.98
C HIS A 189 -17.50 26.93 -6.17
N LEU A 190 -17.15 28.02 -6.85
CA LEU A 190 -16.97 29.35 -6.23
C LEU A 190 -18.29 29.93 -5.75
N GLU A 191 -19.39 29.74 -6.50
CA GLU A 191 -20.74 30.11 -6.10
C GLU A 191 -21.18 29.39 -4.81
N ALA A 192 -20.93 28.08 -4.72
CA ALA A 192 -21.25 27.29 -3.55
C ALA A 192 -20.41 27.69 -2.32
N TYR A 193 -19.17 28.15 -2.53
CA TYR A 193 -18.25 28.53 -1.45
C TYR A 193 -18.53 29.93 -0.91
N GLN A 194 -18.68 30.95 -1.75
CA GLN A 194 -18.76 32.35 -1.31
C GLN A 194 -19.76 33.19 -2.12
N GLY A 195 -20.66 32.56 -2.86
CA GLY A 195 -21.72 33.21 -3.65
C GLY A 195 -21.24 33.86 -4.95
N ASN A 196 -22.20 34.49 -5.66
CA ASN A 196 -22.02 34.97 -7.03
C ASN A 196 -20.96 36.08 -7.20
N SER A 197 -20.56 36.75 -6.12
CA SER A 197 -19.60 37.85 -6.24
C SER A 197 -18.18 37.33 -6.53
N LEU A 198 -17.81 36.14 -6.02
CA LEU A 198 -16.51 35.52 -6.25
C LEU A 198 -16.45 34.84 -7.62
N SER A 199 -17.52 34.19 -8.02
CA SER A 199 -17.61 33.53 -9.32
C SER A 199 -17.49 34.52 -10.48
N LYS A 200 -18.12 35.72 -10.38
CA LYS A 200 -18.01 36.81 -11.36
C LYS A 200 -16.60 37.41 -11.50
N LYS A 201 -15.78 37.32 -10.48
CA LYS A 201 -14.36 37.77 -10.54
C LYS A 201 -13.43 36.75 -11.19
N PHE A 202 -13.88 35.52 -11.32
CA PHE A 202 -13.10 34.42 -11.89
C PHE A 202 -13.21 34.36 -13.42
N VAL A 203 -14.32 34.82 -13.99
CA VAL A 203 -14.57 34.94 -15.43
C VAL A 203 -14.02 36.25 -15.95
#